data_5092cde5f52dca4d409debe1773cd897
#
_entry.id   5092cde5f52dca4d409debe1773cd897
#
_cell.length_a   1.000
_cell.length_b   1.000
_cell.length_c   1.000
_cell.angle_alpha   90.00
_cell.angle_beta   90.00
_cell.angle_gamma   90.00
#
_symmetry.space_group_name_H-M   'P 1'
#
loop_
_entity.id
_entity.type
_entity.pdbx_description
1 polymer ?
#
loop_
_entity_poly.entity_id
_entity_poly.type
_entity_poly.pdbx_seq_one_letter_code
_entity_poly.pdbx_strand_id
1 'polypeptide(L)'
;MADTPSHAVIELRDLYRIYEMGDQVLHALDGVDIDIHRNEYVAVIGASGSGKSTLMNIIGCLDRASRGEYRLEGTPVGDMNETELARIRNREIGFVFQSFNLLGRASALKNVMQPLVYRKLSRSERRARAVEALERVGLGDRLDSRPNQLSGGQRQRVAIARALVGKPAILLADEPTGNLDSQTSQEIMALIDQVHDEGQTVIMVTHEPDIAAHCRRVIRLDDGRVEYDRRQAA
;
A
#
# COMPACT_ATOMS: atom_id res chain seq x y z
N MET A 1 6.06 8.16 32.28
CA MET A 1 5.05 8.65 31.33
C MET A 1 4.31 7.42 30.86
N ALA A 2 3.01 7.31 31.15
CA ALA A 2 2.22 6.15 30.75
C ALA A 2 2.10 6.19 29.22
N ASP A 3 2.57 5.12 28.57
CA ASP A 3 2.34 4.86 27.15
C ASP A 3 0.83 4.83 26.92
N THR A 4 0.29 5.86 26.31
CA THR A 4 -1.07 5.81 25.76
C THR A 4 -1.02 4.69 24.72
N PRO A 5 -1.86 3.64 24.77
CA PRO A 5 -1.81 2.57 23.79
C PRO A 5 -1.99 3.21 22.40
N SER A 6 -0.94 3.13 21.59
CA SER A 6 -0.96 3.61 20.22
C SER A 6 -2.09 2.87 19.50
N HIS A 7 -3.14 3.60 19.15
CA HIS A 7 -4.30 3.03 18.44
C HIS A 7 -3.81 2.42 17.12
N ALA A 8 -4.17 1.15 16.87
CA ALA A 8 -3.79 0.47 15.65
C ALA A 8 -4.45 1.18 14.44
N VAL A 9 -3.66 1.39 13.38
CA VAL A 9 -4.17 1.94 12.11
C VAL A 9 -4.96 0.90 11.34
N ILE A 10 -4.59 -0.38 11.50
CA ILE A 10 -5.29 -1.54 10.94
C ILE A 10 -5.54 -2.53 12.08
N GLU A 11 -6.79 -2.98 12.20
CA GLU A 11 -7.18 -4.06 13.08
C GLU A 11 -7.97 -5.11 12.27
N LEU A 12 -7.44 -6.32 12.21
CA LEU A 12 -8.09 -7.48 11.61
C LEU A 12 -8.40 -8.50 12.71
N ARG A 13 -9.63 -9.01 12.76
CA ARG A 13 -10.06 -9.99 13.75
C ARG A 13 -10.83 -11.12 13.08
N ASP A 14 -10.35 -12.34 13.27
CA ASP A 14 -10.95 -13.57 12.75
C ASP A 14 -11.35 -13.44 11.27
N LEU A 15 -10.43 -12.90 10.46
CA LEU A 15 -10.71 -12.47 9.09
C LEU A 15 -10.61 -13.64 8.12
N TYR A 16 -11.68 -13.89 7.37
CA TYR A 16 -11.76 -14.92 6.34
C TYR A 16 -12.02 -14.34 4.97
N ARG A 17 -11.43 -14.95 3.97
CA ARG A 17 -11.83 -14.76 2.57
C ARG A 17 -12.01 -16.12 1.91
N ILE A 18 -13.25 -16.41 1.53
CA ILE A 18 -13.68 -17.68 0.98
C ILE A 18 -14.18 -17.44 -0.44
N TYR A 19 -13.65 -18.19 -1.39
CA TYR A 19 -14.11 -18.20 -2.78
C TYR A 19 -14.80 -19.53 -3.06
N GLU A 20 -16.02 -19.47 -3.58
CA GLU A 20 -16.78 -20.64 -4.06
C GLU A 20 -16.58 -20.76 -5.57
N MET A 21 -16.00 -21.86 -6.01
CA MET A 21 -15.70 -22.15 -7.41
C MET A 21 -16.37 -23.48 -7.82
N GLY A 22 -17.65 -23.42 -8.15
CA GLY A 22 -18.45 -24.63 -8.38
C GLY A 22 -18.54 -25.49 -7.12
N ASP A 23 -18.05 -26.73 -7.17
CA ASP A 23 -18.05 -27.64 -6.03
C ASP A 23 -16.84 -27.49 -5.09
N GLN A 24 -15.93 -26.58 -5.40
CA GLN A 24 -14.73 -26.33 -4.60
C GLN A 24 -14.86 -25.07 -3.77
N VAL A 25 -14.39 -25.13 -2.52
CA VAL A 25 -14.31 -23.99 -1.60
C VAL A 25 -12.82 -23.71 -1.32
N LEU A 26 -12.38 -22.51 -1.68
CA LEU A 26 -11.01 -22.04 -1.40
C LEU A 26 -11.02 -21.04 -0.25
N HIS A 27 -10.34 -21.37 0.83
CA HIS A 27 -10.07 -20.43 1.93
C HIS A 27 -8.79 -19.66 1.60
N ALA A 28 -8.92 -18.51 0.94
CA ALA A 28 -7.77 -17.67 0.60
C ALA A 28 -7.22 -16.91 1.81
N LEU A 29 -8.08 -16.63 2.81
CA LEU A 29 -7.71 -16.26 4.18
C LEU A 29 -8.56 -17.09 5.14
N ASP A 30 -7.96 -17.54 6.24
CA ASP A 30 -8.54 -18.51 7.16
C ASP A 30 -8.23 -18.15 8.64
N GLY A 31 -8.99 -17.17 9.18
CA GLY A 31 -8.87 -16.73 10.57
C GLY A 31 -7.63 -15.87 10.82
N VAL A 32 -7.48 -14.78 10.08
CA VAL A 32 -6.32 -13.87 10.20
C VAL A 32 -6.58 -12.80 11.26
N ASP A 33 -5.69 -12.73 12.27
CA ASP A 33 -5.63 -11.71 13.30
C ASP A 33 -4.34 -10.89 13.15
N ILE A 34 -4.47 -9.57 12.87
CA ILE A 34 -3.32 -8.68 12.69
C ILE A 34 -3.68 -7.29 13.22
N ASP A 35 -2.77 -6.69 14.01
CA ASP A 35 -2.77 -5.28 14.35
C ASP A 35 -1.55 -4.60 13.72
N ILE A 36 -1.75 -3.50 12.99
CA ILE A 36 -0.67 -2.66 12.50
C ILE A 36 -0.82 -1.27 13.11
N HIS A 37 0.25 -0.79 13.74
CA HIS A 37 0.26 0.51 14.39
C HIS A 37 0.85 1.60 13.49
N ARG A 38 0.59 2.85 13.84
CA ARG A 38 1.17 3.99 13.10
C ARG A 38 2.69 3.92 13.12
N ASN A 39 3.27 4.32 11.98
CA ASN A 39 4.71 4.30 11.75
C ASN A 39 5.37 2.91 11.90
N GLU A 40 4.60 1.83 11.71
CA GLU A 40 5.21 0.51 11.50
C GLU A 40 5.64 0.32 10.05
N TYR A 41 6.74 -0.40 9.85
CA TYR A 41 7.23 -0.86 8.56
C TYR A 41 7.13 -2.38 8.54
N VAL A 42 6.13 -2.88 7.84
CA VAL A 42 5.71 -4.30 7.88
C VAL A 42 5.89 -4.94 6.52
N ALA A 43 6.60 -6.07 6.47
CA ALA A 43 6.59 -6.95 5.31
C ALA A 43 5.59 -8.09 5.50
N VAL A 44 4.76 -8.32 4.49
CA VAL A 44 3.90 -9.52 4.37
C VAL A 44 4.55 -10.44 3.34
N ILE A 45 5.02 -11.60 3.80
CA ILE A 45 5.72 -12.60 2.97
C ILE A 45 4.97 -13.93 2.94
N GLY A 46 5.38 -14.83 2.06
CA GLY A 46 4.82 -16.20 1.94
C GLY A 46 4.97 -16.73 0.52
N ALA A 47 4.69 -18.01 0.33
CA ALA A 47 4.72 -18.65 -0.98
C ALA A 47 3.65 -18.09 -1.94
N SER A 48 3.76 -18.40 -3.23
CA SER A 48 2.65 -18.11 -4.18
C SER A 48 1.40 -18.86 -3.72
N GLY A 49 0.25 -18.17 -3.73
CA GLY A 49 -1.02 -18.74 -3.27
C GLY A 49 -1.26 -18.70 -1.75
N SER A 50 -0.31 -18.23 -0.94
CA SER A 50 -0.48 -18.18 0.53
C SER A 50 -1.49 -17.16 1.07
N GLY A 51 -2.15 -16.36 0.21
CA GLY A 51 -3.16 -15.37 0.61
C GLY A 51 -2.68 -13.92 0.66
N LYS A 52 -1.39 -13.60 0.38
CA LYS A 52 -0.83 -12.23 0.46
C LYS A 52 -1.60 -11.20 -0.36
N SER A 53 -1.84 -11.48 -1.63
CA SER A 53 -2.57 -10.56 -2.51
C SER A 53 -4.03 -10.41 -2.08
N THR A 54 -4.63 -11.46 -1.54
CA THR A 54 -5.98 -11.40 -0.97
C THR A 54 -6.01 -10.52 0.27
N LEU A 55 -5.05 -10.69 1.20
CA LEU A 55 -4.91 -9.84 2.38
C LEU A 55 -4.69 -8.39 1.98
N MET A 56 -3.78 -8.15 1.04
CA MET A 56 -3.51 -6.80 0.51
C MET A 56 -4.76 -6.16 -0.08
N ASN A 57 -5.55 -6.90 -0.87
CA ASN A 57 -6.77 -6.38 -1.48
C ASN A 57 -7.83 -6.01 -0.42
N ILE A 58 -7.94 -6.80 0.66
CA ILE A 58 -8.88 -6.50 1.75
C ILE A 58 -8.39 -5.29 2.54
N ILE A 59 -7.11 -5.25 2.97
CA ILE A 59 -6.53 -4.08 3.63
C ILE A 59 -6.68 -2.83 2.76
N GLY A 60 -6.49 -3.01 1.44
CA GLY A 60 -6.63 -1.95 0.45
C GLY A 60 -8.06 -1.51 0.15
N CYS A 61 -9.07 -2.11 0.78
CA CYS A 61 -10.49 -1.88 0.46
C CYS A 61 -10.81 -2.09 -1.04
N LEU A 62 -10.10 -3.01 -1.70
CA LEU A 62 -10.33 -3.44 -3.09
C LEU A 62 -11.18 -4.70 -3.16
N ASP A 63 -11.21 -5.48 -2.08
CA ASP A 63 -12.05 -6.66 -1.88
C ASP A 63 -12.61 -6.65 -0.46
N ARG A 64 -13.54 -7.55 -0.17
CA ARG A 64 -14.22 -7.67 1.13
C ARG A 64 -13.88 -9.00 1.77
N ALA A 65 -13.76 -9.01 3.09
CA ALA A 65 -13.77 -10.24 3.85
C ALA A 65 -15.10 -10.98 3.70
N SER A 66 -15.07 -12.31 3.72
CA SER A 66 -16.29 -13.13 3.77
C SER A 66 -16.91 -13.14 5.16
N ARG A 67 -16.06 -13.01 6.21
CA ARG A 67 -16.44 -12.84 7.62
C ARG A 67 -15.26 -12.32 8.44
N GLY A 68 -15.50 -11.97 9.70
CA GLY A 68 -14.55 -11.34 10.58
C GLY A 68 -14.68 -9.81 10.58
N GLU A 69 -13.81 -9.14 11.29
CA GLU A 69 -13.84 -7.68 11.41
C GLU A 69 -12.58 -7.06 10.81
N TYR A 70 -12.77 -5.94 10.10
CA TYR A 70 -11.69 -5.07 9.65
C TYR A 70 -12.01 -3.63 10.06
N ARG A 71 -11.06 -3.01 10.79
CA ARG A 71 -11.08 -1.59 11.14
C ARG A 71 -9.88 -0.88 10.55
N LEU A 72 -10.13 0.26 9.90
CA LEU A 72 -9.10 1.17 9.38
C LEU A 72 -9.27 2.51 10.11
N GLU A 73 -8.21 2.98 10.80
CA GLU A 73 -8.28 4.17 11.62
C GLU A 73 -9.47 4.13 12.61
N GLY A 74 -9.68 2.98 13.25
CA GLY A 74 -10.80 2.73 14.16
C GLY A 74 -12.18 2.64 13.50
N THR A 75 -12.29 2.89 12.19
CA THR A 75 -13.55 2.86 11.46
C THR A 75 -13.81 1.46 10.92
N PRO A 76 -14.96 0.81 11.26
CA PRO A 76 -15.30 -0.49 10.71
C PRO A 76 -15.57 -0.40 9.21
N VAL A 77 -14.93 -1.28 8.44
CA VAL A 77 -14.95 -1.23 6.95
C VAL A 77 -15.88 -2.29 6.35
N GLY A 78 -16.16 -3.38 7.09
CA GLY A 78 -16.87 -4.56 6.58
C GLY A 78 -18.26 -4.26 6.00
N ASP A 79 -19.03 -3.38 6.64
CA ASP A 79 -20.41 -3.05 6.27
C ASP A 79 -20.54 -1.86 5.29
N MET A 80 -19.41 -1.24 4.90
CA MET A 80 -19.40 -0.09 4.01
C MET A 80 -19.88 -0.45 2.60
N ASN A 81 -20.68 0.42 1.98
CA ASN A 81 -21.02 0.31 0.57
C ASN A 81 -19.83 0.73 -0.33
N GLU A 82 -19.93 0.47 -1.65
CA GLU A 82 -18.84 0.74 -2.61
C GLU A 82 -18.41 2.23 -2.64
N THR A 83 -19.34 3.14 -2.45
CA THR A 83 -19.04 4.58 -2.42
C THR A 83 -18.25 4.96 -1.16
N GLU A 84 -18.59 4.37 -0.02
CA GLU A 84 -17.89 4.56 1.25
C GLU A 84 -16.49 3.94 1.21
N LEU A 85 -16.36 2.71 0.69
CA LEU A 85 -15.07 2.06 0.46
C LEU A 85 -14.18 2.88 -0.47
N ALA A 86 -14.72 3.42 -1.57
CA ALA A 86 -13.95 4.27 -2.47
C ALA A 86 -13.49 5.58 -1.80
N ARG A 87 -14.28 6.15 -0.90
CA ARG A 87 -13.92 7.35 -0.14
C ARG A 87 -12.82 7.08 0.87
N ILE A 88 -12.95 6.02 1.69
CA ILE A 88 -11.94 5.67 2.70
C ILE A 88 -10.64 5.27 2.02
N ARG A 89 -10.69 4.46 0.96
CA ARG A 89 -9.54 4.11 0.13
C ARG A 89 -8.81 5.34 -0.41
N ASN A 90 -9.54 6.31 -0.96
CA ASN A 90 -8.93 7.54 -1.46
C ASN A 90 -8.29 8.40 -0.37
N ARG A 91 -8.80 8.35 0.87
CA ARG A 91 -8.34 9.20 1.97
C ARG A 91 -7.18 8.57 2.74
N GLU A 92 -7.29 7.28 3.04
CA GLU A 92 -6.44 6.62 4.03
C GLU A 92 -5.40 5.69 3.40
N ILE A 93 -5.52 5.35 2.09
CA ILE A 93 -4.66 4.33 1.47
C ILE A 93 -3.95 4.89 0.25
N GLY A 94 -2.62 4.79 0.24
CA GLY A 94 -1.78 5.01 -0.93
C GLY A 94 -1.30 3.67 -1.49
N PHE A 95 -1.49 3.44 -2.79
CA PHE A 95 -1.08 2.20 -3.45
C PHE A 95 0.14 2.39 -4.33
N VAL A 96 1.11 1.48 -4.19
CA VAL A 96 2.26 1.31 -5.08
C VAL A 96 2.23 -0.12 -5.60
N PHE A 97 2.21 -0.31 -6.92
CA PHE A 97 2.12 -1.63 -7.57
C PHE A 97 3.38 -1.94 -8.35
N GLN A 98 3.69 -3.21 -8.51
CA GLN A 98 4.77 -3.72 -9.35
C GLN A 98 4.68 -3.19 -10.79
N SER A 99 3.50 -3.14 -11.39
CA SER A 99 3.26 -2.67 -12.76
C SER A 99 3.03 -1.16 -12.88
N PHE A 100 3.38 -0.37 -11.85
CA PHE A 100 3.23 1.10 -11.77
C PHE A 100 1.77 1.58 -11.86
N ASN A 101 0.94 0.96 -12.68
CA ASN A 101 -0.47 1.30 -12.93
C ASN A 101 -0.69 2.80 -13.25
N LEU A 102 0.19 3.37 -14.09
CA LEU A 102 0.09 4.75 -14.54
C LEU A 102 -0.85 4.88 -15.74
N LEU A 103 -1.56 5.99 -15.81
CA LEU A 103 -2.37 6.35 -16.97
C LEU A 103 -1.45 6.72 -18.13
N GLY A 104 -1.29 5.83 -19.11
CA GLY A 104 -0.28 5.95 -20.16
C GLY A 104 -0.39 7.19 -21.05
N ARG A 105 -1.60 7.77 -21.17
CA ARG A 105 -1.86 9.01 -21.95
C ARG A 105 -1.77 10.29 -21.12
N ALA A 106 -1.66 10.18 -19.80
CA ALA A 106 -1.52 11.31 -18.88
C ALA A 106 -0.05 11.57 -18.56
N SER A 107 0.32 12.84 -18.32
CA SER A 107 1.66 13.19 -17.84
C SER A 107 1.88 12.74 -16.39
N ALA A 108 3.12 12.78 -15.89
CA ALA A 108 3.47 12.52 -14.51
C ALA A 108 2.62 13.38 -13.56
N LEU A 109 2.55 14.69 -13.82
CA LEU A 109 1.73 15.61 -13.04
C LEU A 109 0.25 15.20 -13.00
N LYS A 110 -0.33 14.83 -14.16
CA LYS A 110 -1.73 14.39 -14.22
C LYS A 110 -1.97 13.08 -13.49
N ASN A 111 -1.02 12.14 -13.56
CA ASN A 111 -1.09 10.89 -12.80
C ASN A 111 -1.11 11.14 -11.29
N VAL A 112 -0.23 12.02 -10.79
CA VAL A 112 -0.17 12.35 -9.36
C VAL A 112 -1.37 13.19 -8.91
N MET A 113 -1.93 14.04 -9.78
CA MET A 113 -3.16 14.78 -9.47
C MET A 113 -4.41 13.91 -9.37
N GLN A 114 -4.42 12.70 -9.95
CA GLN A 114 -5.61 11.86 -10.10
C GLN A 114 -6.35 11.57 -8.77
N PRO A 115 -5.69 11.15 -7.68
CA PRO A 115 -6.38 10.90 -6.41
C PRO A 115 -7.03 12.15 -5.83
N LEU A 116 -6.48 13.33 -6.10
CA LEU A 116 -6.97 14.61 -5.58
C LEU A 116 -8.24 15.12 -6.28
N VAL A 117 -8.62 14.53 -7.43
CA VAL A 117 -9.85 14.89 -8.16
C VAL A 117 -11.10 14.60 -7.31
N TYR A 118 -11.04 13.56 -6.47
CA TYR A 118 -12.13 13.13 -5.60
C TYR A 118 -12.18 13.86 -4.26
N ARG A 119 -11.28 14.85 -4.06
CA ARG A 119 -11.20 15.65 -2.84
C ARG A 119 -11.73 17.08 -3.10
N LYS A 120 -12.24 17.74 -2.06
CA LYS A 120 -12.74 19.13 -2.15
C LYS A 120 -11.55 20.10 -2.24
N LEU A 121 -10.81 20.07 -3.37
CA LEU A 121 -9.66 20.92 -3.65
C LEU A 121 -9.85 21.64 -4.97
N SER A 122 -9.44 22.90 -5.06
CA SER A 122 -9.38 23.66 -6.31
C SER A 122 -8.35 23.03 -7.28
N ARG A 123 -8.44 23.35 -8.56
CA ARG A 123 -7.47 22.86 -9.56
C ARG A 123 -6.05 23.35 -9.27
N SER A 124 -5.90 24.56 -8.77
CA SER A 124 -4.60 25.14 -8.39
C SER A 124 -3.98 24.40 -7.21
N GLU A 125 -4.74 24.13 -6.16
CA GLU A 125 -4.28 23.35 -5.00
C GLU A 125 -3.87 21.93 -5.38
N ARG A 126 -4.68 21.25 -6.20
CA ARG A 126 -4.33 19.91 -6.71
C ARG A 126 -3.01 19.92 -7.47
N ARG A 127 -2.82 20.94 -8.33
CA ARG A 127 -1.58 21.09 -9.10
C ARG A 127 -0.40 21.36 -8.17
N ALA A 128 -0.51 22.26 -7.23
CA ALA A 128 0.56 22.60 -6.29
C ALA A 128 1.01 21.39 -5.48
N ARG A 129 0.08 20.63 -4.88
CA ARG A 129 0.39 19.40 -4.14
C ARG A 129 1.04 18.30 -5.02
N ALA A 130 0.59 18.20 -6.26
CA ALA A 130 1.17 17.18 -7.17
C ALA A 130 2.59 17.58 -7.64
N VAL A 131 2.86 18.87 -7.82
CA VAL A 131 4.21 19.38 -8.11
C VAL A 131 5.14 19.08 -6.93
N GLU A 132 4.75 19.48 -5.72
CA GLU A 132 5.49 19.20 -4.47
C GLU A 132 5.80 17.70 -4.32
N ALA A 133 4.80 16.84 -4.54
CA ALA A 133 4.98 15.39 -4.46
C ALA A 133 5.97 14.84 -5.51
N LEU A 134 5.99 15.40 -6.73
CA LEU A 134 6.94 15.01 -7.77
C LEU A 134 8.35 15.53 -7.49
N GLU A 135 8.48 16.75 -6.97
CA GLU A 135 9.76 17.32 -6.53
C GLU A 135 10.38 16.48 -5.42
N ARG A 136 9.57 16.05 -4.44
CA ARG A 136 9.98 15.20 -3.32
C ARG A 136 10.57 13.85 -3.78
N VAL A 137 10.11 13.30 -4.89
CA VAL A 137 10.66 12.06 -5.47
C VAL A 137 11.71 12.30 -6.56
N GLY A 138 12.20 13.55 -6.71
CA GLY A 138 13.25 13.92 -7.67
C GLY A 138 12.79 14.01 -9.12
N LEU A 139 11.52 14.33 -9.38
CA LEU A 139 10.92 14.43 -10.74
C LEU A 139 10.31 15.81 -11.04
N GLY A 140 10.80 16.87 -10.39
CA GLY A 140 10.34 18.24 -10.64
C GLY A 140 10.55 18.74 -12.07
N ASP A 141 11.56 18.22 -12.78
CA ASP A 141 11.87 18.51 -14.18
C ASP A 141 11.08 17.64 -15.18
N ARG A 142 10.28 16.67 -14.71
CA ARG A 142 9.56 15.65 -15.51
C ARG A 142 8.04 15.77 -15.44
N LEU A 143 7.50 16.90 -15.00
CA LEU A 143 6.07 17.10 -14.77
C LEU A 143 5.19 16.76 -15.97
N ASP A 144 5.65 17.10 -17.17
CA ASP A 144 4.89 16.93 -18.43
C ASP A 144 5.24 15.61 -19.16
N SER A 145 6.24 14.85 -18.67
CA SER A 145 6.64 13.56 -19.26
C SER A 145 5.52 12.53 -19.11
N ARG A 146 5.27 11.77 -20.19
CA ARG A 146 4.34 10.63 -20.19
C ARG A 146 5.06 9.35 -19.74
N PRO A 147 4.34 8.32 -19.26
CA PRO A 147 4.96 7.07 -18.80
C PRO A 147 5.91 6.40 -19.79
N ASN A 148 5.62 6.50 -21.11
CA ASN A 148 6.52 5.97 -22.16
C ASN A 148 7.80 6.78 -22.39
N GLN A 149 7.93 7.95 -21.77
CA GLN A 149 9.11 8.82 -21.82
C GLN A 149 9.94 8.72 -20.53
N LEU A 150 9.55 7.85 -19.60
CA LEU A 150 10.16 7.67 -18.30
C LEU A 150 10.80 6.29 -18.19
N SER A 151 11.96 6.20 -17.50
CA SER A 151 12.56 4.92 -17.11
C SER A 151 11.66 4.14 -16.16
N GLY A 152 11.98 2.86 -15.88
CA GLY A 152 11.28 2.05 -14.89
C GLY A 152 11.25 2.69 -13.53
N GLY A 153 12.40 3.11 -13.01
CA GLY A 153 12.51 3.78 -11.72
C GLY A 153 11.79 5.12 -11.67
N GLN A 154 11.83 5.91 -12.75
CA GLN A 154 11.06 7.17 -12.82
C GLN A 154 9.56 6.91 -12.79
N ARG A 155 9.07 5.87 -13.48
CA ARG A 155 7.65 5.46 -13.41
C ARG A 155 7.25 5.05 -12.00
N GLN A 156 8.12 4.31 -11.30
CA GLN A 156 7.87 3.92 -9.92
C GLN A 156 7.86 5.11 -8.97
N ARG A 157 8.79 6.07 -9.14
CA ARG A 157 8.77 7.34 -8.38
C ARG A 157 7.48 8.13 -8.61
N VAL A 158 6.95 8.18 -9.83
CA VAL A 158 5.63 8.79 -10.12
C VAL A 158 4.51 8.03 -9.38
N ALA A 159 4.54 6.69 -9.35
CA ALA A 159 3.54 5.87 -8.64
C ALA A 159 3.60 6.12 -7.12
N ILE A 160 4.81 6.23 -6.53
CA ILE A 160 5.01 6.57 -5.12
C ILE A 160 4.49 8.00 -4.83
N ALA A 161 4.84 9.00 -5.65
CA ALA A 161 4.33 10.37 -5.50
C ALA A 161 2.80 10.41 -5.56
N ARG A 162 2.18 9.66 -6.49
CA ARG A 162 0.73 9.51 -6.59
C ARG A 162 0.12 8.89 -5.35
N ALA A 163 0.76 7.87 -4.78
CA ALA A 163 0.29 7.22 -3.56
C ALA A 163 0.31 8.18 -2.36
N LEU A 164 1.35 9.01 -2.24
CA LEU A 164 1.59 9.89 -1.11
C LEU A 164 0.91 11.26 -1.19
N VAL A 165 0.53 11.74 -2.39
CA VAL A 165 -0.01 13.10 -2.60
C VAL A 165 -1.24 13.42 -1.76
N GLY A 166 -1.99 12.37 -1.39
CA GLY A 166 -3.16 12.45 -0.52
C GLY A 166 -2.84 12.50 0.97
N LYS A 167 -1.61 12.31 1.40
CA LYS A 167 -1.20 12.09 2.79
C LYS A 167 -2.03 10.95 3.42
N PRO A 168 -1.95 9.71 2.89
CA PRO A 168 -2.71 8.58 3.40
C PRO A 168 -2.20 8.14 4.77
N ALA A 169 -3.05 7.42 5.54
CA ALA A 169 -2.65 6.80 6.79
C ALA A 169 -1.65 5.65 6.57
N ILE A 170 -1.81 4.90 5.47
CA ILE A 170 -0.95 3.78 5.10
C ILE A 170 -0.47 3.87 3.65
N LEU A 171 0.77 3.45 3.41
CA LEU A 171 1.32 3.16 2.10
C LEU A 171 1.34 1.62 1.93
N LEU A 172 0.59 1.13 0.97
CA LEU A 172 0.46 -0.29 0.65
C LEU A 172 1.22 -0.59 -0.64
N ALA A 173 2.33 -1.30 -0.56
CA ALA A 173 3.24 -1.56 -1.68
C ALA A 173 3.26 -3.06 -2.05
N ASP A 174 2.88 -3.37 -3.29
CA ASP A 174 2.87 -4.71 -3.85
C ASP A 174 4.06 -4.90 -4.78
N GLU A 175 5.06 -5.63 -4.32
CA GLU A 175 6.30 -5.90 -5.05
C GLU A 175 6.87 -4.65 -5.74
N PRO A 176 7.15 -3.56 -4.99
CA PRO A 176 7.41 -2.24 -5.58
C PRO A 176 8.68 -2.19 -6.45
N THR A 177 9.52 -3.21 -6.39
CA THR A 177 10.80 -3.32 -7.10
C THR A 177 10.82 -4.43 -8.14
N GLY A 178 9.81 -5.31 -8.20
CA GLY A 178 9.82 -6.55 -8.98
C GLY A 178 9.95 -6.39 -10.51
N ASN A 179 9.83 -5.18 -11.07
CA ASN A 179 10.03 -4.88 -12.49
C ASN A 179 11.23 -3.94 -12.73
N LEU A 180 12.18 -3.86 -11.78
CA LEU A 180 13.32 -2.94 -11.83
C LEU A 180 14.63 -3.73 -11.78
N ASP A 181 15.69 -3.13 -12.30
CA ASP A 181 17.04 -3.63 -12.10
C ASP A 181 17.50 -3.42 -10.65
N SER A 182 18.55 -4.12 -10.22
CA SER A 182 19.00 -4.13 -8.82
C SER A 182 19.43 -2.75 -8.31
N GLN A 183 20.07 -1.92 -9.14
CA GLN A 183 20.48 -0.56 -8.74
C GLN A 183 19.24 0.32 -8.55
N THR A 184 18.34 0.32 -9.51
CA THR A 184 17.07 1.07 -9.43
C THR A 184 16.22 0.60 -8.26
N SER A 185 16.20 -0.73 -7.97
CA SER A 185 15.50 -1.31 -6.82
C SER A 185 16.00 -0.72 -5.50
N GLN A 186 17.32 -0.63 -5.31
CA GLN A 186 17.92 0.00 -4.12
C GLN A 186 17.52 1.47 -3.97
N GLU A 187 17.49 2.23 -5.08
CA GLU A 187 17.06 3.64 -5.05
C GLU A 187 15.58 3.78 -4.65
N ILE A 188 14.72 2.89 -5.13
CA ILE A 188 13.29 2.90 -4.78
C ILE A 188 13.10 2.48 -3.31
N MET A 189 13.85 1.48 -2.84
CA MET A 189 13.79 1.10 -1.42
C MET A 189 14.26 2.23 -0.51
N ALA A 190 15.38 2.88 -0.84
CA ALA A 190 15.86 4.06 -0.09
C ALA A 190 14.80 5.19 -0.03
N LEU A 191 14.05 5.40 -1.12
CA LEU A 191 12.95 6.38 -1.12
C LEU A 191 11.80 5.94 -0.19
N ILE A 192 11.45 4.65 -0.16
CA ILE A 192 10.41 4.13 0.73
C ILE A 192 10.87 4.20 2.19
N ASP A 193 12.14 3.88 2.47
CA ASP A 193 12.74 4.00 3.79
C ASP A 193 12.67 5.46 4.30
N GLN A 194 13.03 6.43 3.46
CA GLN A 194 12.90 7.85 3.78
C GLN A 194 11.44 8.22 4.11
N VAL A 195 10.49 7.76 3.32
CA VAL A 195 9.05 8.01 3.53
C VAL A 195 8.59 7.42 4.87
N HIS A 196 9.09 6.22 5.24
CA HIS A 196 8.82 5.62 6.53
C HIS A 196 9.44 6.42 7.68
N ASP A 197 10.70 6.84 7.56
CA ASP A 197 11.40 7.64 8.58
C ASP A 197 10.73 9.01 8.83
N GLU A 198 10.02 9.53 7.84
CA GLU A 198 9.17 10.73 7.97
C GLU A 198 7.82 10.45 8.68
N GLY A 199 7.58 9.23 9.14
CA GLY A 199 6.41 8.84 9.94
C GLY A 199 5.30 8.13 9.19
N GLN A 200 5.52 7.72 7.92
CA GLN A 200 4.53 6.97 7.15
C GLN A 200 4.48 5.51 7.61
N THR A 201 3.27 5.00 7.83
CA THR A 201 3.07 3.55 7.99
C THR A 201 3.19 2.87 6.64
N VAL A 202 4.06 1.86 6.53
CA VAL A 202 4.32 1.15 5.27
C VAL A 202 4.02 -0.34 5.43
N ILE A 203 3.23 -0.88 4.53
CA ILE A 203 2.95 -2.32 4.42
C ILE A 203 3.43 -2.77 3.05
N MET A 204 4.38 -3.68 3.04
CA MET A 204 4.98 -4.19 1.82
C MET A 204 4.64 -5.67 1.63
N VAL A 205 4.12 -6.01 0.47
CA VAL A 205 3.95 -7.40 0.06
C VAL A 205 5.13 -7.75 -0.83
N THR A 206 5.90 -8.76 -0.46
CA THR A 206 7.05 -9.22 -1.26
C THR A 206 7.33 -10.69 -1.02
N HIS A 207 7.97 -11.32 -1.99
CA HIS A 207 8.56 -12.65 -1.85
C HIS A 207 10.10 -12.58 -1.80
N GLU A 208 10.70 -11.38 -1.93
CA GLU A 208 12.13 -11.16 -1.93
C GLU A 208 12.63 -10.93 -0.50
N PRO A 209 13.55 -11.80 0.04
CA PRO A 209 14.07 -11.67 1.40
C PRO A 209 14.81 -10.34 1.63
N ASP A 210 15.55 -9.88 0.63
CA ASP A 210 16.33 -8.63 0.72
C ASP A 210 15.41 -7.42 0.89
N ILE A 211 14.26 -7.41 0.21
CA ILE A 211 13.26 -6.38 0.35
C ILE A 211 12.57 -6.45 1.71
N ALA A 212 12.25 -7.66 2.18
CA ALA A 212 11.66 -7.85 3.50
C ALA A 212 12.63 -7.44 4.64
N ALA A 213 13.94 -7.47 4.41
CA ALA A 213 14.96 -7.05 5.38
C ALA A 213 14.94 -5.55 5.70
N HIS A 214 14.39 -4.69 4.81
CA HIS A 214 14.17 -3.27 5.11
C HIS A 214 13.09 -3.05 6.17
N CYS A 215 12.14 -4.00 6.31
CA CYS A 215 11.02 -3.86 7.22
C CYS A 215 11.40 -4.25 8.64
N ARG A 216 10.85 -3.55 9.64
CA ARG A 216 11.11 -3.83 11.07
C ARG A 216 10.24 -4.94 11.64
N ARG A 217 9.22 -5.39 10.90
CA ARG A 217 8.30 -6.46 11.28
C ARG A 217 7.97 -7.30 10.05
N VAL A 218 7.95 -8.60 10.23
CA VAL A 218 7.64 -9.57 9.17
C VAL A 218 6.48 -10.44 9.60
N ILE A 219 5.43 -10.43 8.79
CA ILE A 219 4.26 -11.30 8.92
C ILE A 219 4.34 -12.32 7.78
N ARG A 220 4.42 -13.60 8.12
CA ARG A 220 4.39 -14.67 7.13
C ARG A 220 3.02 -15.30 7.05
N LEU A 221 2.50 -15.37 5.84
CA LEU A 221 1.30 -16.12 5.52
C LEU A 221 1.65 -17.47 4.92
N ASP A 222 0.94 -18.50 5.37
CA ASP A 222 0.95 -19.84 4.80
C ASP A 222 -0.49 -20.37 4.76
N ASP A 223 -0.94 -20.86 3.60
CA ASP A 223 -2.30 -21.38 3.37
C ASP A 223 -3.42 -20.51 3.99
N GLY A 224 -3.33 -19.19 3.78
CA GLY A 224 -4.33 -18.22 4.25
C GLY A 224 -4.27 -17.88 5.74
N ARG A 225 -3.30 -18.40 6.50
CA ARG A 225 -3.11 -18.18 7.93
C ARG A 225 -1.82 -17.44 8.23
N VAL A 226 -1.76 -16.76 9.38
CA VAL A 226 -0.51 -16.20 9.90
C VAL A 226 0.32 -17.32 10.51
N GLU A 227 1.42 -17.70 9.83
CA GLU A 227 2.37 -18.68 10.34
C GLU A 227 3.21 -18.07 11.47
N TYR A 228 3.69 -16.86 11.27
CA TYR A 228 4.36 -16.06 12.30
C TYR A 228 4.23 -14.57 12.05
N ASP A 229 4.39 -13.81 13.12
CA ASP A 229 4.46 -12.36 13.17
C ASP A 229 5.62 -11.98 14.10
N ARG A 230 6.69 -11.42 13.54
CA ARG A 230 7.94 -11.19 14.27
C ARG A 230 8.49 -9.80 14.00
N ARG A 231 8.93 -9.12 15.05
CA ARG A 231 9.76 -7.92 14.91
C ARG A 231 11.20 -8.34 14.63
N GLN A 232 11.81 -7.68 13.66
CA GLN A 232 13.23 -7.85 13.38
C GLN A 232 14.04 -7.00 14.37
N ALA A 233 15.19 -7.51 14.81
CA ALA A 233 16.14 -6.72 15.58
C ALA A 233 16.68 -5.59 14.67
N ALA A 234 16.73 -4.37 15.22
CA ALA A 234 17.28 -3.21 14.53
C ALA A 234 18.80 -3.34 14.38
#